data_274a3a77eb579fc54234198d1122a19d
#
_entry.id   274a3a77eb579fc54234198d1122a19d
#
_cell.length_a   1.000
_cell.length_b   1.000
_cell.length_c   1.000
_cell.angle_alpha   90.00
_cell.angle_beta   90.00
_cell.angle_gamma   90.00
#
_symmetry.space_group_name_H-M   'P 1'
#
loop_
_entity.id
_entity.type
_entity.pdbx_description
1 polymer ?
#
loop_
_entity_poly.entity_id
_entity_poly.type
_entity_poly.pdbx_seq_one_letter_code
_entity_poly.pdbx_strand_id
1 'polypeptide(L)'
;MTEAERTTRAADLMAALGHSGELREEAVTVRGVARPLRVIRPVDTDLLLDQIVDDPEQNLPYWAELWPSGVGLGSEIAADPALVAGKRVVELGSGVGITAAVALDAGADLLATDYAPESLTLTRYTCLGHAGREPETMQLNWRNAADVDRLLERGPFPVVLAADVLYEQRDIVPLLALLERLVAPGGTLVLAHPGRPPATRFLERARNDGWGGTVHEYMGPWPDPNDFGVVVFVHRLQRTAAMPEPGSPSV
;
A
#
# COMPACT_ATOMS: atom_id res chain seq x y z
N MET A 1 7.42 8.77 -22.28
CA MET A 1 6.02 8.90 -22.72
C MET A 1 5.70 10.36 -22.92
N THR A 2 5.20 10.77 -24.08
CA THR A 2 4.75 12.13 -24.38
C THR A 2 3.46 12.48 -23.65
N GLU A 3 3.09 13.77 -23.61
CA GLU A 3 1.83 14.19 -23.01
C GLU A 3 0.60 13.61 -23.71
N ALA A 4 0.61 13.56 -25.04
CA ALA A 4 -0.47 12.93 -25.83
C ALA A 4 -0.62 11.44 -25.53
N GLU A 5 0.48 10.70 -25.42
CA GLU A 5 0.48 9.27 -25.05
C GLU A 5 -0.07 9.08 -23.63
N ARG A 6 0.27 9.96 -22.67
CA ARG A 6 -0.26 9.91 -21.30
C ARG A 6 -1.77 10.16 -21.28
N THR A 7 -2.25 11.15 -22.04
CA THR A 7 -3.68 11.46 -22.12
C THR A 7 -4.47 10.27 -22.69
N THR A 8 -3.99 9.67 -23.80
CA THR A 8 -4.60 8.48 -24.36
C THR A 8 -4.62 7.34 -23.36
N ARG A 9 -3.48 7.09 -22.70
CA ARG A 9 -3.35 6.02 -21.72
C ARG A 9 -4.28 6.20 -20.51
N ALA A 10 -4.43 7.44 -20.02
CA ALA A 10 -5.36 7.76 -18.94
C ALA A 10 -6.81 7.47 -19.34
N ALA A 11 -7.21 7.81 -20.60
CA ALA A 11 -8.53 7.50 -21.12
C ALA A 11 -8.77 5.98 -21.22
N ASP A 12 -7.78 5.19 -21.64
CA ASP A 12 -7.87 3.73 -21.67
C ASP A 12 -8.08 3.13 -20.27
N LEU A 13 -7.35 3.63 -19.27
CA LEU A 13 -7.49 3.19 -17.87
C LEU A 13 -8.88 3.53 -17.31
N MET A 14 -9.40 4.71 -17.60
CA MET A 14 -10.77 5.08 -17.21
C MET A 14 -11.81 4.19 -17.91
N ALA A 15 -11.64 3.90 -19.20
CA ALA A 15 -12.55 3.04 -19.95
C ALA A 15 -12.57 1.61 -19.38
N ALA A 16 -11.43 1.10 -18.91
CA ALA A 16 -11.34 -0.21 -18.27
C ALA A 16 -12.12 -0.30 -16.94
N LEU A 17 -12.38 0.84 -16.28
CA LEU A 17 -13.17 0.94 -15.05
C LEU A 17 -14.66 1.17 -15.29
N GLY A 18 -15.14 1.21 -16.55
CA GLY A 18 -16.54 1.54 -16.87
C GLY A 18 -17.60 0.65 -16.23
N HIS A 19 -17.23 -0.55 -15.79
CA HIS A 19 -18.12 -1.45 -15.04
C HIS A 19 -18.22 -1.12 -13.53
N SER A 20 -17.37 -0.23 -13.02
CA SER A 20 -17.39 0.22 -11.62
C SER A 20 -18.37 1.37 -11.37
N GLY A 21 -19.22 1.70 -12.35
CA GLY A 21 -20.18 2.81 -12.28
C GLY A 21 -19.57 4.16 -12.63
N GLU A 22 -20.22 5.24 -12.16
CA GLU A 22 -19.75 6.60 -12.35
C GLU A 22 -18.47 6.83 -11.53
N LEU A 23 -17.45 7.42 -12.18
CA LEU A 23 -16.17 7.76 -11.55
C LEU A 23 -16.10 9.27 -11.32
N ARG A 24 -15.55 9.67 -10.18
CA ARG A 24 -15.20 11.07 -9.93
C ARG A 24 -13.70 11.21 -9.71
N GLU A 25 -13.18 12.36 -10.12
CA GLU A 25 -11.82 12.77 -9.85
C GLU A 25 -11.77 13.68 -8.63
N GLU A 26 -10.81 13.40 -7.76
CA GLU A 26 -10.56 14.20 -6.56
C GLU A 26 -9.09 14.62 -6.49
N ALA A 27 -8.85 15.82 -5.91
CA ALA A 27 -7.51 16.31 -5.66
C ALA A 27 -7.10 15.98 -4.22
N VAL A 28 -6.11 15.12 -4.04
CA VAL A 28 -5.61 14.69 -2.73
C VAL A 28 -4.30 15.39 -2.43
N THR A 29 -4.28 16.18 -1.36
CA THR A 29 -3.06 16.83 -0.87
C THR A 29 -2.29 15.89 0.04
N VAL A 30 -1.00 15.68 -0.27
CA VAL A 30 -0.06 14.92 0.56
C VAL A 30 1.02 15.88 1.06
N ARG A 31 1.29 15.88 2.35
CA ARG A 31 2.30 16.77 2.95
C ARG A 31 3.68 16.49 2.37
N GLY A 32 4.39 17.54 1.96
CA GLY A 32 5.71 17.41 1.34
C GLY A 32 5.68 17.18 -0.17
N VAL A 33 4.51 16.93 -0.76
CA VAL A 33 4.33 16.80 -2.21
C VAL A 33 3.90 18.15 -2.78
N ALA A 34 4.60 18.62 -3.82
CA ALA A 34 4.46 19.99 -4.34
C ALA A 34 3.10 20.27 -4.99
N ARG A 35 2.43 19.25 -5.54
CA ARG A 35 1.14 19.37 -6.20
C ARG A 35 0.19 18.28 -5.72
N PRO A 36 -1.12 18.54 -5.60
CA PRO A 36 -2.09 17.51 -5.26
C PRO A 36 -2.07 16.37 -6.27
N LEU A 37 -2.31 15.16 -5.79
CA LEU A 37 -2.53 13.98 -6.62
C LEU A 37 -3.95 14.05 -7.20
N ARG A 38 -4.09 13.70 -8.49
CA ARG A 38 -5.39 13.49 -9.12
C ARG A 38 -5.74 12.00 -8.99
N VAL A 39 -6.74 11.72 -8.19
CA VAL A 39 -7.21 10.37 -7.90
C VAL A 39 -8.61 10.21 -8.47
N ILE A 40 -8.87 9.09 -9.14
CA ILE A 40 -10.24 8.73 -9.52
C ILE A 40 -10.74 7.60 -8.64
N ARG A 41 -12.04 7.60 -8.35
CA ARG A 41 -12.71 6.52 -7.62
C ARG A 41 -14.20 6.44 -7.98
N PRO A 42 -14.87 5.31 -7.77
CA PRO A 42 -16.31 5.19 -7.90
C PRO A 42 -17.06 6.20 -7.01
N VAL A 43 -18.14 6.76 -7.55
CA VAL A 43 -19.02 7.70 -6.80
C VAL A 43 -19.86 6.92 -5.81
N ASP A 44 -20.36 5.76 -6.23
CA ASP A 44 -21.27 4.92 -5.45
C ASP A 44 -20.60 3.58 -5.13
N THR A 45 -20.15 3.45 -3.88
CA THR A 45 -19.56 2.21 -3.39
C THR A 45 -20.60 1.15 -3.06
N ASP A 46 -21.88 1.53 -2.89
CA ASP A 46 -22.96 0.57 -2.64
C ASP A 46 -23.19 -0.33 -3.86
N LEU A 47 -23.01 0.19 -5.08
CA LEU A 47 -23.04 -0.64 -6.30
C LEU A 47 -21.95 -1.71 -6.33
N LEU A 48 -20.82 -1.47 -5.68
CA LEU A 48 -19.74 -2.44 -5.56
C LEU A 48 -20.07 -3.53 -4.52
N LEU A 49 -20.91 -3.24 -3.52
CA LEU A 49 -21.34 -4.21 -2.52
C LEU A 49 -22.19 -5.32 -3.15
N ASP A 50 -22.99 -5.00 -4.16
CA ASP A 50 -23.80 -6.00 -4.88
C ASP A 50 -22.93 -7.03 -5.63
N GLN A 51 -21.70 -6.66 -6.00
CA GLN A 51 -20.76 -7.54 -6.68
C GLN A 51 -20.04 -8.51 -5.74
N ILE A 52 -20.06 -8.23 -4.43
CA ILE A 52 -19.37 -9.04 -3.41
C ILE A 52 -20.20 -10.29 -3.00
N VAL A 53 -21.50 -10.32 -3.31
CA VAL A 53 -22.38 -11.42 -2.90
C VAL A 53 -21.82 -12.78 -3.34
N ASP A 54 -21.10 -12.82 -4.45
CA ASP A 54 -20.47 -14.03 -5.01
C ASP A 54 -18.98 -14.18 -4.63
N ASP A 55 -18.38 -13.23 -3.89
CA ASP A 55 -16.99 -13.36 -3.41
C ASP A 55 -16.94 -14.32 -2.21
N PRO A 56 -16.29 -15.50 -2.35
CA PRO A 56 -16.18 -16.47 -1.26
C PRO A 56 -15.47 -15.91 -0.01
N GLU A 57 -14.67 -14.86 -0.16
CA GLU A 57 -13.96 -14.21 0.94
C GLU A 57 -14.69 -12.99 1.49
N GLN A 58 -15.74 -12.52 0.81
CA GLN A 58 -16.53 -11.35 1.20
C GLN A 58 -15.65 -10.12 1.48
N ASN A 59 -14.69 -9.86 0.59
CA ASN A 59 -13.85 -8.68 0.70
C ASN A 59 -14.67 -7.43 0.35
N LEU A 60 -14.85 -6.54 1.30
CA LEU A 60 -15.53 -5.27 1.08
C LEU A 60 -14.71 -4.37 0.14
N PRO A 61 -15.34 -3.49 -0.67
CA PRO A 61 -14.66 -2.69 -1.69
C PRO A 61 -13.90 -1.50 -1.09
N TYR A 62 -13.21 -1.72 0.03
CA TYR A 62 -12.39 -0.70 0.70
C TYR A 62 -11.28 -0.12 -0.17
N TRP A 63 -10.90 -0.83 -1.23
CA TRP A 63 -9.94 -0.36 -2.23
C TRP A 63 -10.41 0.90 -2.98
N ALA A 64 -11.73 1.16 -3.02
CA ALA A 64 -12.33 2.30 -3.71
C ALA A 64 -12.35 3.59 -2.88
N GLU A 65 -11.93 3.54 -1.61
CA GLU A 65 -12.01 4.66 -0.69
C GLU A 65 -10.66 5.36 -0.47
N LEU A 66 -10.74 6.61 0.00
CA LEU A 66 -9.57 7.42 0.36
C LEU A 66 -9.25 7.25 1.85
N TRP A 67 -8.23 6.48 2.16
CA TRP A 67 -7.84 6.25 3.54
C TRP A 67 -6.75 7.22 4.01
N PRO A 68 -6.86 7.80 5.22
CA PRO A 68 -5.83 8.64 5.82
C PRO A 68 -4.44 8.00 5.83
N SER A 69 -4.38 6.68 6.02
CA SER A 69 -3.13 5.93 6.08
C SER A 69 -2.31 6.00 4.80
N GLY A 70 -2.96 5.99 3.62
CA GLY A 70 -2.27 6.17 2.34
C GLY A 70 -1.66 7.56 2.20
N VAL A 71 -2.36 8.60 2.68
CA VAL A 71 -1.85 9.98 2.70
C VAL A 71 -0.71 10.14 3.72
N GLY A 72 -0.84 9.54 4.90
CA GLY A 72 0.20 9.53 5.93
C GLY A 72 1.47 8.86 5.47
N LEU A 73 1.36 7.68 4.83
CA LEU A 73 2.49 6.96 4.27
C LEU A 73 3.14 7.70 3.10
N GLY A 74 2.34 8.31 2.23
CA GLY A 74 2.84 9.20 1.19
C GLY A 74 3.61 10.40 1.77
N SER A 75 3.13 11.00 2.87
CA SER A 75 3.81 12.09 3.56
C SER A 75 5.14 11.66 4.18
N GLU A 76 5.21 10.43 4.71
CA GLU A 76 6.45 9.83 5.23
C GLU A 76 7.50 9.68 4.12
N ILE A 77 7.08 9.18 2.95
CA ILE A 77 7.96 9.04 1.79
C ILE A 77 8.42 10.41 1.27
N ALA A 78 7.51 11.39 1.21
CA ALA A 78 7.85 12.75 0.77
C ALA A 78 8.82 13.46 1.72
N ALA A 79 8.74 13.17 3.03
CA ALA A 79 9.68 13.69 4.04
C ALA A 79 11.07 13.04 3.94
N ASP A 80 11.15 11.79 3.51
CA ASP A 80 12.40 11.05 3.32
C ASP A 80 12.37 10.22 2.02
N PRO A 81 12.56 10.83 0.85
CA PRO A 81 12.56 10.12 -0.43
C PRO A 81 13.62 9.02 -0.52
N ALA A 82 14.73 9.12 0.22
CA ALA A 82 15.77 8.09 0.26
C ALA A 82 15.27 6.74 0.80
N LEU A 83 14.13 6.74 1.47
CA LEU A 83 13.45 5.52 1.90
C LEU A 83 13.17 4.58 0.72
N VAL A 84 12.78 5.13 -0.44
CA VAL A 84 12.36 4.36 -1.63
C VAL A 84 13.19 4.63 -2.88
N ALA A 85 13.86 5.77 -2.98
CA ALA A 85 14.58 6.20 -4.19
C ALA A 85 15.63 5.18 -4.63
N GLY A 86 15.55 4.74 -5.90
CA GLY A 86 16.48 3.77 -6.50
C GLY A 86 16.38 2.35 -5.94
N LYS A 87 15.37 2.06 -5.11
CA LYS A 87 15.17 0.74 -4.53
C LYS A 87 14.02 -0.01 -5.21
N ARG A 88 14.11 -1.34 -5.20
CA ARG A 88 12.97 -2.20 -5.48
C ARG A 88 11.99 -2.15 -4.31
N VAL A 89 10.76 -1.78 -4.60
CA VAL A 89 9.71 -1.59 -3.60
C VAL A 89 8.49 -2.41 -3.96
N VAL A 90 7.84 -3.03 -2.99
CA VAL A 90 6.51 -3.59 -3.17
C VAL A 90 5.53 -2.88 -2.24
N GLU A 91 4.35 -2.57 -2.75
CA GLU A 91 3.23 -2.08 -1.97
C GLU A 91 2.16 -3.16 -1.86
N LEU A 92 1.72 -3.45 -0.65
CA LEU A 92 0.62 -4.36 -0.34
C LEU A 92 -0.67 -3.54 -0.12
N GLY A 93 -1.71 -3.81 -0.91
CA GLY A 93 -2.98 -3.09 -0.82
C GLY A 93 -2.87 -1.65 -1.31
N SER A 94 -2.67 -1.46 -2.63
CA SER A 94 -2.41 -0.13 -3.20
C SER A 94 -3.66 0.77 -3.28
N GLY A 95 -4.87 0.20 -3.23
CA GLY A 95 -6.13 0.93 -3.29
C GLY A 95 -6.22 1.87 -4.50
N VAL A 96 -6.47 3.15 -4.24
CA VAL A 96 -6.52 4.19 -5.28
C VAL A 96 -5.14 4.75 -5.67
N GLY A 97 -4.04 4.22 -5.10
CA GLY A 97 -2.67 4.49 -5.54
C GLY A 97 -2.01 5.75 -4.99
N ILE A 98 -2.45 6.28 -3.84
CA ILE A 98 -1.85 7.49 -3.24
C ILE A 98 -0.38 7.25 -2.88
N THR A 99 -0.11 6.22 -2.08
CA THR A 99 1.26 5.86 -1.66
C THR A 99 2.12 5.47 -2.86
N ALA A 100 1.57 4.63 -3.77
CA ALA A 100 2.22 4.20 -5.00
C ALA A 100 2.71 5.39 -5.83
N ALA A 101 1.86 6.41 -6.03
CA ALA A 101 2.18 7.58 -6.83
C ALA A 101 3.34 8.39 -6.23
N VAL A 102 3.33 8.59 -4.91
CA VAL A 102 4.40 9.31 -4.22
C VAL A 102 5.70 8.50 -4.24
N ALA A 103 5.65 7.18 -4.00
CA ALA A 103 6.82 6.32 -4.04
C ALA A 103 7.45 6.29 -5.45
N LEU A 104 6.61 6.22 -6.48
CA LEU A 104 7.05 6.20 -7.86
C LEU A 104 7.69 7.54 -8.28
N ASP A 105 7.09 8.68 -7.87
CA ASP A 105 7.64 10.02 -8.11
C ASP A 105 8.96 10.22 -7.36
N ALA A 106 9.11 9.67 -6.16
CA ALA A 106 10.35 9.64 -5.39
C ALA A 106 11.45 8.73 -5.98
N GLY A 107 11.17 8.01 -7.07
CA GLY A 107 12.17 7.21 -7.79
C GLY A 107 12.21 5.73 -7.40
N ALA A 108 11.16 5.19 -6.80
CA ALA A 108 11.05 3.75 -6.54
C ALA A 108 10.96 2.93 -7.84
N ASP A 109 11.53 1.72 -7.84
CA ASP A 109 11.19 0.63 -8.76
C ASP A 109 10.06 -0.16 -8.10
N LEU A 110 8.81 0.20 -8.43
CA LEU A 110 7.61 -0.17 -7.68
C LEU A 110 6.82 -1.30 -8.32
N LEU A 111 6.54 -2.34 -7.54
CA LEU A 111 5.49 -3.32 -7.76
C LEU A 111 4.31 -2.98 -6.83
N ALA A 112 3.20 -2.52 -7.39
CA ALA A 112 1.98 -2.29 -6.63
C ALA A 112 1.09 -3.54 -6.66
N THR A 113 0.56 -3.94 -5.51
CA THR A 113 -0.29 -5.13 -5.40
C THR A 113 -1.61 -4.81 -4.70
N ASP A 114 -2.66 -5.48 -5.15
CA ASP A 114 -3.99 -5.43 -4.54
C ASP A 114 -4.77 -6.69 -4.89
N TYR A 115 -5.81 -7.05 -4.12
CA TYR A 115 -6.66 -8.18 -4.46
C TYR A 115 -7.66 -7.83 -5.57
N ALA A 116 -8.07 -6.56 -5.67
CA ALA A 116 -9.01 -6.08 -6.66
C ALA A 116 -8.28 -5.60 -7.93
N PRO A 117 -8.59 -6.13 -9.11
CA PRO A 117 -7.99 -5.66 -10.37
C PRO A 117 -8.35 -4.21 -10.70
N GLU A 118 -9.50 -3.73 -10.23
CA GLU A 118 -9.93 -2.33 -10.35
C GLU A 118 -8.98 -1.40 -9.58
N SER A 119 -8.61 -1.77 -8.37
CA SER A 119 -7.62 -1.05 -7.56
C SER A 119 -6.30 -0.87 -8.31
N LEU A 120 -5.80 -1.92 -8.96
CA LEU A 120 -4.58 -1.84 -9.76
C LEU A 120 -4.72 -0.88 -10.95
N THR A 121 -5.91 -0.79 -11.54
CA THR A 121 -6.20 0.17 -12.61
C THR A 121 -6.24 1.61 -12.08
N LEU A 122 -6.87 1.84 -10.92
CA LEU A 122 -6.87 3.14 -10.22
C LEU A 122 -5.44 3.56 -9.86
N THR A 123 -4.66 2.65 -9.28
CA THR A 123 -3.26 2.87 -8.93
C THR A 123 -2.45 3.31 -10.16
N ARG A 124 -2.60 2.63 -11.29
CA ARG A 124 -1.91 3.00 -12.55
C ARG A 124 -2.31 4.39 -13.03
N TYR A 125 -3.61 4.73 -12.95
CA TYR A 125 -4.11 6.05 -13.32
C TYR A 125 -3.51 7.15 -12.45
N THR A 126 -3.55 6.98 -11.12
CA THR A 126 -3.01 7.95 -10.16
C THR A 126 -1.50 8.15 -10.36
N CYS A 127 -0.75 7.06 -10.52
CA CYS A 127 0.69 7.09 -10.79
C CYS A 127 1.02 7.78 -12.12
N LEU A 128 0.28 7.45 -13.18
CA LEU A 128 0.47 8.07 -14.50
C LEU A 128 0.25 9.59 -14.43
N GLY A 129 -0.78 10.03 -13.72
CA GLY A 129 -1.12 11.46 -13.55
C GLY A 129 -0.09 12.20 -12.71
N HIS A 130 0.49 11.57 -11.69
CA HIS A 130 1.42 12.21 -10.76
C HIS A 130 2.88 12.05 -11.17
N ALA A 131 3.36 10.81 -11.36
CA ALA A 131 4.74 10.49 -11.67
C ALA A 131 5.04 10.42 -13.18
N GLY A 132 4.04 10.55 -14.05
CA GLY A 132 4.18 10.49 -15.50
C GLY A 132 4.47 9.08 -16.05
N ARG A 133 4.40 8.06 -15.21
CA ARG A 133 4.63 6.64 -15.52
C ARG A 133 3.78 5.73 -14.64
N GLU A 134 3.54 4.51 -15.12
CA GLU A 134 2.82 3.49 -14.38
C GLU A 134 3.80 2.61 -13.60
N PRO A 135 3.42 2.06 -12.41
CA PRO A 135 4.15 1.00 -11.74
C PRO A 135 3.94 -0.34 -12.45
N GLU A 136 4.77 -1.31 -12.15
CA GLU A 136 4.38 -2.71 -12.35
C GLU A 136 3.24 -3.04 -11.37
N THR A 137 2.26 -3.86 -11.82
CA THR A 137 1.13 -4.24 -10.99
C THR A 137 0.92 -5.74 -10.96
N MET A 138 0.48 -6.28 -9.82
CA MET A 138 0.19 -7.70 -9.66
C MET A 138 -1.03 -7.89 -8.77
N GLN A 139 -2.02 -8.64 -9.23
CA GLN A 139 -3.14 -9.05 -8.39
C GLN A 139 -2.65 -10.01 -7.31
N LEU A 140 -2.98 -9.71 -6.06
CA LEU A 140 -2.50 -10.44 -4.90
C LEU A 140 -3.58 -10.55 -3.83
N ASN A 141 -3.98 -11.76 -3.51
CA ASN A 141 -4.64 -12.06 -2.26
C ASN A 141 -3.64 -12.76 -1.33
N TRP A 142 -3.19 -12.09 -0.27
CA TRP A 142 -2.20 -12.64 0.67
C TRP A 142 -2.71 -13.83 1.50
N ARG A 143 -3.99 -14.19 1.39
CA ARG A 143 -4.57 -15.43 1.94
C ARG A 143 -4.55 -16.59 0.94
N ASN A 144 -4.27 -16.31 -0.33
CA ASN A 144 -4.15 -17.32 -1.38
C ASN A 144 -2.69 -17.74 -1.55
N ALA A 145 -2.39 -19.02 -1.30
CA ALA A 145 -1.02 -19.53 -1.33
C ALA A 145 -0.34 -19.37 -2.71
N ALA A 146 -1.10 -19.57 -3.81
CA ALA A 146 -0.54 -19.45 -5.16
C ALA A 146 -0.17 -17.98 -5.49
N ASP A 147 -0.95 -17.01 -5.01
CA ASP A 147 -0.64 -15.59 -5.16
C ASP A 147 0.60 -15.21 -4.35
N VAL A 148 0.67 -15.70 -3.10
CA VAL A 148 1.83 -15.50 -2.22
C VAL A 148 3.09 -16.07 -2.85
N ASP A 149 3.07 -17.30 -3.38
CA ASP A 149 4.22 -17.92 -4.01
C ASP A 149 4.69 -17.13 -5.23
N ARG A 150 3.76 -16.66 -6.09
CA ARG A 150 4.09 -15.77 -7.24
C ARG A 150 4.76 -14.47 -6.80
N LEU A 151 4.28 -13.85 -5.70
CA LEU A 151 4.89 -12.64 -5.18
C LEU A 151 6.29 -12.91 -4.63
N LEU A 152 6.48 -14.01 -3.91
CA LEU A 152 7.77 -14.39 -3.34
C LEU A 152 8.83 -14.74 -4.38
N GLU A 153 8.43 -15.23 -5.57
CA GLU A 153 9.34 -15.39 -6.72
C GLU A 153 9.92 -14.05 -7.21
N ARG A 154 9.22 -12.92 -6.93
CA ARG A 154 9.66 -11.56 -7.29
C ARG A 154 10.52 -10.92 -6.20
N GLY A 155 10.46 -11.45 -4.98
CA GLY A 155 11.18 -10.94 -3.81
C GLY A 155 12.55 -11.57 -3.58
N PRO A 156 13.17 -11.33 -2.41
CA PRO A 156 12.69 -10.40 -1.39
C PRO A 156 12.91 -8.93 -1.78
N PHE A 157 12.20 -8.01 -1.10
CA PHE A 157 12.23 -6.58 -1.37
C PHE A 157 12.95 -5.80 -0.27
N PRO A 158 13.82 -4.84 -0.63
CA PRO A 158 14.46 -3.94 0.34
C PRO A 158 13.46 -3.08 1.10
N VAL A 159 12.32 -2.75 0.46
CA VAL A 159 11.26 -1.95 1.08
C VAL A 159 9.91 -2.56 0.74
N VAL A 160 9.09 -2.74 1.78
CA VAL A 160 7.68 -3.14 1.68
C VAL A 160 6.83 -2.01 2.26
N LEU A 161 5.87 -1.52 1.50
CA LEU A 161 4.91 -0.49 1.89
C LEU A 161 3.55 -1.14 2.16
N ALA A 162 2.86 -0.70 3.20
CA ALA A 162 1.53 -1.17 3.52
C ALA A 162 0.73 -0.07 4.25
N ALA A 163 -0.38 0.39 3.66
CA ALA A 163 -1.24 1.42 4.23
C ALA A 163 -2.64 0.86 4.48
N ASP A 164 -3.08 0.87 5.74
CA ASP A 164 -4.42 0.42 6.23
C ASP A 164 -4.80 -1.03 5.84
N VAL A 165 -3.83 -1.93 5.68
CA VAL A 165 -4.06 -3.33 5.31
C VAL A 165 -4.48 -4.22 6.49
N LEU A 166 -4.43 -3.70 7.72
CA LEU A 166 -4.74 -4.42 8.96
C LEU A 166 -6.07 -3.95 9.55
N TYR A 167 -7.15 -4.11 8.80
CA TYR A 167 -8.51 -3.79 9.24
C TYR A 167 -9.30 -5.02 9.71
N GLU A 168 -8.87 -6.23 9.33
CA GLU A 168 -9.48 -7.49 9.75
C GLU A 168 -8.50 -8.36 10.57
N GLN A 169 -9.04 -9.07 11.57
CA GLN A 169 -8.27 -9.99 12.42
C GLN A 169 -7.68 -11.17 11.63
N ARG A 170 -8.39 -11.62 10.59
CA ARG A 170 -7.99 -12.78 9.78
C ARG A 170 -6.71 -12.52 8.98
N ASP A 171 -6.34 -11.25 8.77
CA ASP A 171 -5.16 -10.88 7.99
C ASP A 171 -3.86 -10.84 8.79
N ILE A 172 -3.93 -10.84 10.13
CA ILE A 172 -2.75 -10.72 10.99
C ILE A 172 -1.73 -11.85 10.74
N VAL A 173 -2.20 -13.10 10.76
CA VAL A 173 -1.31 -14.27 10.61
C VAL A 173 -0.77 -14.40 9.18
N PRO A 174 -1.61 -14.32 8.13
CA PRO A 174 -1.11 -14.35 6.76
C PRO A 174 -0.09 -13.26 6.43
N LEU A 175 -0.34 -12.01 6.88
CA LEU A 175 0.58 -10.90 6.63
C LEU A 175 1.90 -11.05 7.38
N LEU A 176 1.90 -11.50 8.64
CA LEU A 176 3.15 -11.79 9.35
C LEU A 176 3.99 -12.84 8.63
N ALA A 177 3.36 -13.96 8.23
CA ALA A 177 4.05 -15.04 7.53
C ALA A 177 4.59 -14.59 6.14
N LEU A 178 3.83 -13.75 5.43
CA LEU A 178 4.27 -13.18 4.16
C LEU A 178 5.46 -12.25 4.37
N LEU A 179 5.37 -11.30 5.30
CA LEU A 179 6.39 -10.28 5.53
C LEU A 179 7.72 -10.85 6.00
N GLU A 180 7.69 -11.96 6.74
CA GLU A 180 8.91 -12.68 7.16
C GLU A 180 9.76 -13.13 5.97
N ARG A 181 9.12 -13.48 4.85
CA ARG A 181 9.77 -13.97 3.62
C ARG A 181 9.97 -12.86 2.58
N LEU A 182 9.09 -11.85 2.59
CA LEU A 182 9.03 -10.81 1.57
C LEU A 182 10.03 -9.68 1.80
N VAL A 183 10.27 -9.31 3.08
CA VAL A 183 11.23 -8.26 3.43
C VAL A 183 12.65 -8.83 3.37
N ALA A 184 13.51 -8.20 2.58
CA ALA A 184 14.91 -8.61 2.47
C ALA A 184 15.65 -8.51 3.81
N PRO A 185 16.71 -9.30 4.05
CA PRO A 185 17.58 -9.07 5.19
C PRO A 185 18.09 -7.62 5.25
N GLY A 186 17.87 -6.94 6.38
CA GLY A 186 18.15 -5.50 6.53
C GLY A 186 17.17 -4.57 5.80
N GLY A 187 16.14 -5.12 5.17
CA GLY A 187 15.06 -4.36 4.54
C GLY A 187 14.11 -3.73 5.56
N THR A 188 13.23 -2.88 5.07
CA THR A 188 12.30 -2.12 5.90
C THR A 188 10.85 -2.37 5.48
N LEU A 189 10.00 -2.71 6.45
CA LEU A 189 8.56 -2.59 6.34
C LEU A 189 8.13 -1.19 6.78
N VAL A 190 7.40 -0.47 5.93
CA VAL A 190 6.77 0.80 6.28
C VAL A 190 5.26 0.59 6.34
N LEU A 191 4.74 0.56 7.55
CA LEU A 191 3.34 0.25 7.84
C LEU A 191 2.61 1.47 8.38
N ALA A 192 1.55 1.89 7.71
CA ALA A 192 0.68 2.98 8.16
C ALA A 192 -0.70 2.47 8.59
N HIS A 193 -1.22 2.97 9.71
CA HIS A 193 -2.55 2.63 10.21
C HIS A 193 -3.10 3.71 11.16
N PRO A 194 -4.44 3.83 11.31
CA PRO A 194 -5.07 4.82 12.18
C PRO A 194 -5.34 4.31 13.61
N GLY A 195 -4.59 3.31 14.09
CA GLY A 195 -4.76 2.75 15.44
C GLY A 195 -5.83 1.66 15.55
N ARG A 196 -6.19 0.98 14.46
CA ARG A 196 -7.18 -0.12 14.50
C ARG A 196 -6.68 -1.29 15.38
N PRO A 197 -7.58 -1.98 16.13
CA PRO A 197 -7.19 -3.09 16.99
C PRO A 197 -6.42 -4.22 16.29
N PRO A 198 -6.72 -4.63 15.03
CA PRO A 198 -5.91 -5.62 14.33
C PRO A 198 -4.47 -5.17 14.11
N ALA A 199 -4.24 -3.89 13.78
CA ALA A 199 -2.90 -3.33 13.60
C ALA A 199 -2.09 -3.36 14.91
N THR A 200 -2.71 -3.00 16.04
CA THR A 200 -2.07 -3.09 17.37
C THR A 200 -1.61 -4.52 17.68
N ARG A 201 -2.49 -5.51 17.46
CA ARG A 201 -2.17 -6.92 17.69
C ARG A 201 -1.10 -7.45 16.74
N PHE A 202 -1.12 -7.00 15.49
CA PHE A 202 -0.07 -7.32 14.53
C PHE A 202 1.29 -6.82 15.02
N LEU A 203 1.38 -5.56 15.44
CA LEU A 203 2.61 -4.94 15.94
C LEU A 203 3.14 -5.60 17.22
N GLU A 204 2.25 -6.04 18.13
CA GLU A 204 2.63 -6.80 19.32
C GLU A 204 3.28 -8.13 18.92
N ARG A 205 2.69 -8.87 17.98
CA ARG A 205 3.26 -10.13 17.48
C ARG A 205 4.57 -9.90 16.72
N ALA A 206 4.59 -8.92 15.82
CA ALA A 206 5.79 -8.58 15.07
C ALA A 206 6.97 -8.25 16.02
N ARG A 207 6.74 -7.51 17.11
CA ARG A 207 7.79 -7.25 18.11
C ARG A 207 8.31 -8.54 18.76
N ASN A 208 7.43 -9.50 19.09
CA ASN A 208 7.82 -10.79 19.63
C ASN A 208 8.65 -11.61 18.62
N ASP A 209 8.44 -11.40 17.32
CA ASP A 209 9.16 -12.03 16.22
C ASP A 209 10.44 -11.26 15.82
N GLY A 210 10.85 -10.28 16.65
CA GLY A 210 12.09 -9.52 16.48
C GLY A 210 12.00 -8.32 15.54
N TRP A 211 10.79 -7.85 15.21
CA TRP A 211 10.61 -6.60 14.47
C TRP A 211 10.67 -5.40 15.42
N GLY A 212 11.45 -4.38 15.06
CA GLY A 212 11.58 -3.13 15.81
C GLY A 212 11.85 -1.96 14.90
N GLY A 213 11.74 -0.74 15.41
CA GLY A 213 12.01 0.45 14.63
C GLY A 213 11.38 1.72 15.21
N THR A 214 11.08 2.68 14.35
CA THR A 214 10.53 3.99 14.72
C THR A 214 9.06 4.10 14.33
N VAL A 215 8.35 5.04 14.95
CA VAL A 215 7.00 5.44 14.59
C VAL A 215 6.92 6.95 14.47
N HIS A 216 6.26 7.43 13.41
CA HIS A 216 5.94 8.83 13.22
C HIS A 216 4.43 9.00 13.18
N GLU A 217 3.93 10.11 13.72
CA GLU A 217 2.51 10.43 13.78
C GLU A 217 2.17 11.51 12.76
N TYR A 218 1.11 11.28 12.01
CA TYR A 218 0.58 12.23 11.05
C TYR A 218 -0.85 12.61 11.42
N MET A 219 -1.10 13.90 11.45
CA MET A 219 -2.44 14.48 11.62
C MET A 219 -2.86 15.18 10.34
N GLY A 220 -4.16 15.15 10.06
CA GLY A 220 -4.76 15.76 8.90
C GLY A 220 -4.30 17.19 8.59
N PRO A 221 -4.91 17.84 7.64
CA PRO A 221 -6.24 17.46 7.09
C PRO A 221 -6.19 16.22 6.19
N TRP A 222 -7.24 15.40 6.28
CA TRP A 222 -7.45 14.22 5.46
C TRP A 222 -8.41 14.52 4.31
N PRO A 223 -8.42 13.71 3.23
CA PRO A 223 -9.32 13.92 2.10
C PRO A 223 -10.81 13.88 2.49
N ASP A 224 -11.20 12.92 3.35
CA ASP A 224 -12.55 12.88 3.89
C ASP A 224 -12.66 13.73 5.16
N PRO A 225 -13.59 14.71 5.19
CA PRO A 225 -13.86 15.51 6.40
C PRO A 225 -14.29 14.68 7.61
N ASN A 226 -14.88 13.50 7.40
CA ASN A 226 -15.29 12.59 8.48
C ASN A 226 -14.08 12.00 9.24
N ASP A 227 -12.90 12.02 8.63
CA ASP A 227 -11.66 11.61 9.26
C ASP A 227 -11.02 12.69 10.15
N PHE A 228 -11.76 13.78 10.44
CA PHE A 228 -11.27 14.82 11.34
C PHE A 228 -10.87 14.22 12.70
N GLY A 229 -9.65 14.53 13.11
CA GLY A 229 -9.08 14.03 14.38
C GLY A 229 -8.42 12.65 14.29
N VAL A 230 -8.49 11.95 13.16
CA VAL A 230 -7.75 10.72 12.95
C VAL A 230 -6.25 11.01 13.00
N VAL A 231 -5.51 10.21 13.78
CA VAL A 231 -4.05 10.18 13.80
C VAL A 231 -3.58 8.93 13.08
N VAL A 232 -2.71 9.10 12.10
CA VAL A 232 -2.07 7.99 11.39
C VAL A 232 -0.68 7.75 11.97
N PHE A 233 -0.43 6.51 12.37
CA PHE A 233 0.87 6.03 12.83
C PHE A 233 1.59 5.37 11.66
N VAL A 234 2.78 5.86 11.32
CA VAL A 234 3.64 5.27 10.30
C VAL A 234 4.86 4.64 10.97
N HIS A 235 4.92 3.32 10.94
CA HIS A 235 6.00 2.54 11.52
C HIS A 235 7.03 2.21 10.45
N ARG A 236 8.32 2.45 10.72
CA ARG A 236 9.45 1.91 9.95
C ARG A 236 10.04 0.76 10.73
N LEU A 237 9.76 -0.46 10.31
CA LEU A 237 10.12 -1.67 11.02
C LEU A 237 11.21 -2.43 10.27
N GLN A 238 12.20 -2.90 11.00
CA GLN A 238 13.24 -3.80 10.51
C GLN A 238 13.29 -5.03 11.42
N ARG A 239 13.62 -6.17 10.85
CA ARG A 239 13.85 -7.35 11.65
C ARG A 239 15.28 -7.32 12.16
N THR A 240 15.47 -7.32 13.47
CA THR A 240 16.78 -7.54 14.08
C THR A 240 17.24 -8.93 13.69
N ALA A 241 18.44 -9.04 13.12
CA ALA A 241 19.06 -10.35 12.90
C ALA A 241 19.02 -11.11 14.23
N ALA A 242 18.51 -12.35 14.21
CA ALA A 242 18.58 -13.21 15.39
C ALA A 242 20.04 -13.19 15.88
N MET A 243 20.24 -12.78 17.14
CA MET A 243 21.56 -12.91 17.77
C MET A 243 21.96 -14.38 17.61
N PRO A 244 23.15 -14.68 17.08
CA PRO A 244 23.62 -16.07 17.09
C PRO A 244 23.55 -16.58 18.53
N GLU A 245 22.98 -17.76 18.72
CA GLU A 245 22.91 -18.39 20.05
C GLU A 245 24.30 -18.38 20.66
N PRO A 246 24.47 -17.93 21.91
CA PRO A 246 25.77 -17.96 22.56
C PRO A 246 26.13 -19.42 22.83
N GLY A 247 27.05 -19.94 22.03
CA GLY A 247 27.82 -21.14 22.38
C GLY A 247 27.36 -22.45 21.77
N SER A 248 27.86 -22.73 20.56
CA SER A 248 28.30 -24.08 20.29
C SER A 248 29.81 -24.11 20.52
N PRO A 249 30.34 -24.91 21.44
CA PRO A 249 31.78 -25.02 21.62
C PRO A 249 32.39 -25.70 20.37
N SER A 250 33.42 -25.05 19.82
CA SER A 250 34.29 -25.64 18.82
C SER A 250 34.83 -26.95 19.34
N VAL A 251 34.58 -28.05 18.62
CA VAL A 251 35.30 -29.31 18.74
C VAL A 251 36.35 -29.36 17.65
#